data_c3d0fe15fe9e324da2dac21b409dec26
#
_entry.id   c3d0fe15fe9e324da2dac21b409dec26
#
_cell.length_a   1.000
_cell.length_b   1.000
_cell.length_c   1.000
_cell.angle_alpha   90.00
_cell.angle_beta   90.00
_cell.angle_gamma   90.00
#
_symmetry.space_group_name_H-M   'P 1'
#
loop_
_entity.id
_entity.type
_entity.pdbx_description
1 polymer ?
#
loop_
_entity_poly.entity_id
_entity_poly.type
_entity_poly.pdbx_seq_one_letter_code
_entity_poly.pdbx_strand_id
1 'polypeptide(L)'
;MLEAINLSKSYNGTAALHPLNLKIEPGEIFCLLGANGAGKTTTINLFLNFIPPSSGNARIGGLDVVDRSLESKKLLAYIPEQVMLYKNLTGLENLEYFTSLAGGEHTRTELAGFLAEAGLARADADKRVGAYSKGMRQKVGIAIAIAKKARALLLDEPTSGLDPKASNEFSAMLKKLSASGAAILMATHDLFRAKETGTRVGIMKHGHLVATYATSELGHADLERIYLEHMHD
;
A
#
# COMPACT_ATOMS: atom_id res chain seq x y z
N MET A 1 -13.37 5.06 2.07
CA MET A 1 -13.13 3.75 1.38
C MET A 1 -12.44 2.75 2.30
N LEU A 2 -11.33 3.12 2.96
CA LEU A 2 -10.72 2.36 4.05
C LEU A 2 -11.12 3.02 5.37
N GLU A 3 -11.56 2.23 6.36
CA GLU A 3 -11.97 2.73 7.66
C GLU A 3 -11.46 1.84 8.79
N ALA A 4 -10.81 2.44 9.79
CA ALA A 4 -10.50 1.85 11.08
C ALA A 4 -11.36 2.53 12.14
N ILE A 5 -12.09 1.74 12.93
CA ILE A 5 -13.01 2.22 13.96
C ILE A 5 -12.60 1.63 15.30
N ASN A 6 -11.97 2.44 16.15
CA ASN A 6 -11.37 2.01 17.43
C ASN A 6 -10.53 0.74 17.28
N LEU A 7 -9.89 0.58 16.10
CA LEU A 7 -9.13 -0.60 15.71
C LEU A 7 -7.88 -0.73 16.58
N SER A 8 -7.71 -1.84 17.28
CA SER A 8 -6.55 -2.04 18.15
C SER A 8 -5.97 -3.45 18.05
N LYS A 9 -4.71 -3.60 18.46
CA LYS A 9 -4.04 -4.88 18.54
C LYS A 9 -3.08 -4.95 19.70
N SER A 10 -3.23 -5.98 20.52
CA SER A 10 -2.29 -6.33 21.59
C SER A 10 -1.76 -7.74 21.39
N TYR A 11 -0.50 -7.96 21.75
CA TYR A 11 0.16 -9.26 21.79
C TYR A 11 0.69 -9.50 23.20
N ASN A 12 0.24 -10.57 23.85
CA ASN A 12 0.69 -10.94 25.21
C ASN A 12 0.62 -9.76 26.21
N GLY A 13 -0.45 -8.97 26.14
CA GLY A 13 -0.66 -7.82 27.01
C GLY A 13 0.05 -6.52 26.58
N THR A 14 0.91 -6.57 25.56
CA THR A 14 1.58 -5.37 25.01
C THR A 14 0.81 -4.84 23.80
N ALA A 15 0.42 -3.57 23.84
CA ALA A 15 -0.28 -2.92 22.73
C ALA A 15 0.70 -2.64 21.58
N ALA A 16 0.43 -3.24 20.41
CA ALA A 16 1.13 -2.95 19.16
C ALA A 16 0.40 -1.89 18.33
N LEU A 17 -0.91 -1.73 18.55
CA LEU A 17 -1.75 -0.68 18.00
C LEU A 17 -2.78 -0.29 19.05
N HIS A 18 -2.73 0.95 19.49
CA HIS A 18 -3.76 1.56 20.34
C HIS A 18 -5.01 1.90 19.51
N PRO A 19 -6.18 2.17 20.12
CA PRO A 19 -7.40 2.43 19.36
C PRO A 19 -7.21 3.46 18.27
N LEU A 20 -7.18 2.98 17.01
CA LEU A 20 -7.02 3.79 15.81
C LEU A 20 -8.39 4.12 15.22
N ASN A 21 -8.63 5.42 14.99
CA ASN A 21 -9.72 5.91 14.18
C ASN A 21 -9.13 6.59 12.94
N LEU A 22 -9.35 6.00 11.77
CA LEU A 22 -8.80 6.48 10.50
C LEU A 22 -9.81 6.23 9.39
N LYS A 23 -10.01 7.24 8.55
CA LYS A 23 -10.79 7.13 7.33
C LYS A 23 -9.96 7.63 6.15
N ILE A 24 -9.93 6.85 5.07
CA ILE A 24 -9.25 7.19 3.81
C ILE A 24 -10.30 7.13 2.72
N GLU A 25 -10.52 8.26 2.07
CA GLU A 25 -11.56 8.40 1.05
C GLU A 25 -11.06 7.93 -0.34
N PRO A 26 -11.98 7.65 -1.29
CA PRO A 26 -11.58 7.46 -2.68
C PRO A 26 -10.80 8.67 -3.20
N GLY A 27 -9.72 8.41 -3.92
CA GLY A 27 -8.87 9.48 -4.45
C GLY A 27 -7.84 10.03 -3.44
N GLU A 28 -7.73 9.43 -2.28
CA GLU A 28 -6.80 9.84 -1.23
C GLU A 28 -5.59 8.89 -1.16
N ILE A 29 -4.40 9.46 -0.96
CA ILE A 29 -3.18 8.72 -0.59
C ILE A 29 -2.82 9.13 0.83
N PHE A 30 -3.08 8.25 1.80
CA PHE A 30 -2.69 8.43 3.19
C PHE A 30 -1.35 7.75 3.46
N CYS A 31 -0.33 8.55 3.79
CA CYS A 31 0.99 8.06 4.15
C CYS A 31 1.11 7.93 5.66
N LEU A 32 1.29 6.70 6.16
CA LEU A 32 1.50 6.41 7.57
C LEU A 32 3.00 6.39 7.86
N LEU A 33 3.49 7.49 8.44
CA LEU A 33 4.89 7.70 8.80
C LEU A 33 5.20 7.19 10.21
N GLY A 34 6.38 6.65 10.41
CA GLY A 34 6.85 6.24 11.74
C GLY A 34 8.09 5.36 11.66
N ALA A 35 8.80 5.27 12.78
CA ALA A 35 9.93 4.36 12.94
C ALA A 35 9.52 2.88 12.82
N ASN A 36 10.51 1.99 12.73
CA ASN A 36 10.26 0.56 12.82
C ASN A 36 9.67 0.22 14.20
N GLY A 37 8.64 -0.63 14.20
CA GLY A 37 7.90 -0.96 15.42
C GLY A 37 6.82 0.07 15.83
N ALA A 38 6.62 1.16 15.08
CA ALA A 38 5.59 2.16 15.40
C ALA A 38 4.13 1.64 15.24
N GLY A 39 3.91 0.45 14.64
CA GLY A 39 2.59 -0.14 14.43
C GLY A 39 2.06 -0.08 12.99
N LYS A 40 2.83 0.46 12.04
CA LYS A 40 2.44 0.63 10.63
C LYS A 40 2.05 -0.69 9.96
N THR A 41 2.95 -1.68 9.98
CA THR A 41 2.70 -3.02 9.41
C THR A 41 1.58 -3.76 10.15
N THR A 42 1.44 -3.55 11.46
CA THR A 42 0.31 -4.08 12.25
C THR A 42 -1.01 -3.53 11.71
N THR A 43 -1.08 -2.24 11.44
CA THR A 43 -2.27 -1.58 10.85
C THR A 43 -2.60 -2.19 9.47
N ILE A 44 -1.61 -2.36 8.60
CA ILE A 44 -1.80 -3.01 7.29
C ILE A 44 -2.30 -4.45 7.46
N ASN A 45 -1.69 -5.23 8.34
CA ASN A 45 -2.07 -6.63 8.57
C ASN A 45 -3.50 -6.79 9.12
N LEU A 46 -3.99 -5.83 9.91
CA LEU A 46 -5.37 -5.79 10.37
C LEU A 46 -6.34 -5.53 9.21
N PHE A 47 -6.05 -4.59 8.32
CA PHE A 47 -6.86 -4.36 7.11
C PHE A 47 -6.84 -5.55 6.15
N LEU A 48 -5.73 -6.30 6.07
CA LEU A 48 -5.61 -7.52 5.27
C LEU A 48 -6.33 -8.71 5.90
N ASN A 49 -6.77 -8.59 7.16
CA ASN A 49 -7.23 -9.71 7.98
C ASN A 49 -6.20 -10.87 8.01
N PHE A 50 -4.90 -10.52 8.09
CA PHE A 50 -3.82 -11.48 8.34
C PHE A 50 -3.66 -11.76 9.83
N ILE A 51 -4.10 -10.83 10.65
CA ILE A 51 -4.19 -10.95 12.11
C ILE A 51 -5.57 -10.45 12.57
N PRO A 52 -6.21 -11.09 13.56
CA PRO A 52 -7.46 -10.59 14.11
C PRO A 52 -7.22 -9.35 14.98
N PRO A 53 -8.13 -8.37 14.99
CA PRO A 53 -8.08 -7.24 15.92
C PRO A 53 -8.28 -7.70 17.37
N SER A 54 -7.73 -6.95 18.33
CA SER A 54 -8.03 -7.15 19.75
C SER A 54 -9.32 -6.42 20.16
N SER A 55 -9.60 -5.27 19.53
CA SER A 55 -10.89 -4.57 19.60
C SER A 55 -11.10 -3.68 18.38
N GLY A 56 -12.31 -3.18 18.21
CA GLY A 56 -12.69 -2.38 17.06
C GLY A 56 -12.74 -3.19 15.78
N ASN A 57 -12.87 -2.51 14.65
CA ASN A 57 -12.94 -3.16 13.34
C ASN A 57 -12.29 -2.33 12.23
N ALA A 58 -11.90 -3.03 11.16
CA ALA A 58 -11.46 -2.43 9.91
C ALA A 58 -12.48 -2.73 8.81
N ARG A 59 -12.72 -1.76 7.92
CA ARG A 59 -13.65 -1.89 6.78
C ARG A 59 -13.00 -1.46 5.48
N ILE A 60 -13.37 -2.15 4.41
CA ILE A 60 -12.97 -1.83 3.03
C ILE A 60 -14.24 -1.74 2.19
N GLY A 61 -14.53 -0.56 1.65
CA GLY A 61 -15.77 -0.33 0.90
C GLY A 61 -17.05 -0.57 1.71
N GLY A 62 -17.00 -0.32 3.02
CA GLY A 62 -18.09 -0.59 3.96
C GLY A 62 -18.18 -2.04 4.45
N LEU A 63 -17.39 -2.96 3.86
CA LEU A 63 -17.35 -4.37 4.26
C LEU A 63 -16.38 -4.57 5.42
N ASP A 64 -16.82 -5.20 6.50
CA ASP A 64 -15.93 -5.62 7.59
C ASP A 64 -14.94 -6.66 7.09
N VAL A 65 -13.65 -6.49 7.41
CA VAL A 65 -12.58 -7.35 6.87
C VAL A 65 -12.55 -8.73 7.52
N VAL A 66 -13.14 -8.89 8.70
CA VAL A 66 -13.24 -10.18 9.40
C VAL A 66 -14.48 -10.94 8.91
N ASP A 67 -15.66 -10.31 9.01
CA ASP A 67 -16.94 -10.94 8.69
C ASP A 67 -17.11 -11.20 7.18
N ARG A 68 -16.61 -10.28 6.35
CA ARG A 68 -16.74 -10.32 4.88
C ARG A 68 -15.35 -10.37 4.20
N SER A 69 -14.46 -11.23 4.71
CA SER A 69 -13.06 -11.27 4.33
C SER A 69 -12.82 -11.49 2.83
N LEU A 70 -13.49 -12.47 2.22
CA LEU A 70 -13.31 -12.74 0.79
C LEU A 70 -13.82 -11.61 -0.10
N GLU A 71 -14.91 -10.96 0.29
CA GLU A 71 -15.51 -9.88 -0.46
C GLU A 71 -14.68 -8.59 -0.34
N SER A 72 -14.23 -8.26 0.87
CA SER A 72 -13.35 -7.12 1.08
C SER A 72 -12.03 -7.25 0.31
N LYS A 73 -11.47 -8.47 0.25
CA LYS A 73 -10.27 -8.78 -0.54
C LYS A 73 -10.44 -8.63 -2.05
N LYS A 74 -11.66 -8.75 -2.59
CA LYS A 74 -11.93 -8.45 -4.00
C LYS A 74 -11.73 -6.97 -4.35
N LEU A 75 -11.93 -6.08 -3.38
CA LEU A 75 -11.78 -4.63 -3.55
C LEU A 75 -10.35 -4.15 -3.33
N LEU A 76 -9.47 -5.00 -2.79
CA LEU A 76 -8.17 -4.65 -2.25
C LEU A 76 -7.03 -5.21 -3.08
N ALA A 77 -5.96 -4.43 -3.26
CA ALA A 77 -4.64 -4.93 -3.64
C ALA A 77 -3.62 -4.61 -2.54
N TYR A 78 -2.67 -5.52 -2.35
CA TYR A 78 -1.58 -5.36 -1.39
C TYR A 78 -0.22 -5.45 -2.10
N ILE A 79 0.62 -4.49 -1.82
CA ILE A 79 1.99 -4.44 -2.34
C ILE A 79 2.94 -4.39 -1.14
N PRO A 80 3.56 -5.54 -0.78
CA PRO A 80 4.55 -5.60 0.29
C PRO A 80 5.87 -4.93 -0.11
N GLU A 81 6.74 -4.70 0.86
CA GLU A 81 8.11 -4.22 0.60
C GLU A 81 8.85 -5.10 -0.43
N GLN A 82 8.66 -6.42 -0.33
CA GLN A 82 9.21 -7.39 -1.28
C GLN A 82 8.07 -8.11 -1.99
N VAL A 83 7.81 -7.74 -3.24
CA VAL A 83 6.82 -8.42 -4.08
C VAL A 83 7.36 -9.80 -4.46
N MET A 84 6.74 -10.83 -3.90
CA MET A 84 7.10 -12.23 -4.13
C MET A 84 6.37 -12.74 -5.37
N LEU A 85 7.14 -12.97 -6.43
CA LEU A 85 6.67 -13.51 -7.70
C LEU A 85 7.38 -14.84 -7.99
N TYR A 86 6.79 -15.66 -8.83
CA TYR A 86 7.40 -16.92 -9.28
C TYR A 86 8.56 -16.64 -10.22
N LYS A 87 9.78 -16.87 -9.73
CA LYS A 87 11.03 -16.53 -10.44
C LYS A 87 11.20 -17.24 -11.79
N ASN A 88 10.60 -18.42 -11.93
CA ASN A 88 10.67 -19.23 -13.15
C ASN A 88 9.66 -18.80 -14.22
N LEU A 89 8.66 -18.02 -13.84
CA LEU A 89 7.66 -17.47 -14.73
C LEU A 89 8.10 -16.09 -15.22
N THR A 90 7.59 -15.68 -16.37
CA THR A 90 7.73 -14.33 -16.92
C THR A 90 6.89 -13.34 -16.13
N GLY A 91 7.06 -12.03 -16.38
CA GLY A 91 6.19 -11.00 -15.80
C GLY A 91 4.73 -11.18 -16.20
N LEU A 92 4.51 -11.55 -17.46
CA LEU A 92 3.19 -11.79 -18.02
C LEU A 92 2.52 -13.02 -17.41
N GLU A 93 3.23 -14.15 -17.31
CA GLU A 93 2.71 -15.38 -16.67
C GLU A 93 2.44 -15.17 -15.18
N ASN A 94 3.26 -14.40 -14.47
CA ASN A 94 2.96 -14.02 -13.08
C ASN A 94 1.68 -13.19 -13.00
N LEU A 95 1.52 -12.18 -13.85
CA LEU A 95 0.31 -11.36 -13.86
C LEU A 95 -0.92 -12.22 -14.15
N GLU A 96 -0.89 -13.09 -15.15
CA GLU A 96 -1.95 -14.03 -15.49
C GLU A 96 -2.32 -14.90 -14.28
N TYR A 97 -1.31 -15.50 -13.63
CA TYR A 97 -1.51 -16.35 -12.47
C TYR A 97 -2.24 -15.61 -11.33
N PHE A 98 -1.74 -14.43 -10.94
CA PHE A 98 -2.33 -13.70 -9.82
C PHE A 98 -3.70 -13.10 -10.15
N THR A 99 -3.95 -12.71 -11.38
CA THR A 99 -5.27 -12.22 -11.80
C THR A 99 -6.29 -13.35 -11.86
N SER A 100 -5.91 -14.53 -12.35
CA SER A 100 -6.77 -15.73 -12.35
C SER A 100 -7.13 -16.18 -10.93
N LEU A 101 -6.17 -16.13 -9.98
CA LEU A 101 -6.47 -16.38 -8.56
C LEU A 101 -7.50 -15.40 -7.98
N ALA A 102 -7.52 -14.17 -8.49
CA ALA A 102 -8.50 -13.17 -8.09
C ALA A 102 -9.86 -13.31 -8.82
N GLY A 103 -10.00 -14.32 -9.69
CA GLY A 103 -11.20 -14.58 -10.49
C GLY A 103 -11.29 -13.75 -11.77
N GLY A 104 -10.19 -13.12 -12.19
CA GLY A 104 -10.11 -12.38 -13.45
C GLY A 104 -9.76 -13.31 -14.62
N GLU A 105 -10.42 -13.10 -15.75
CA GLU A 105 -10.09 -13.74 -17.03
C GLU A 105 -9.65 -12.64 -17.99
N HIS A 106 -8.40 -12.72 -18.44
CA HIS A 106 -7.79 -11.70 -19.30
C HIS A 106 -7.06 -12.35 -20.46
N THR A 107 -7.16 -11.74 -21.64
CA THR A 107 -6.36 -12.10 -22.78
C THR A 107 -4.89 -11.68 -22.57
N ARG A 108 -3.98 -12.37 -23.27
CA ARG A 108 -2.54 -12.00 -23.25
C ARG A 108 -2.30 -10.52 -23.63
N THR A 109 -3.11 -9.98 -24.54
CA THR A 109 -3.02 -8.58 -24.96
C THR A 109 -3.42 -7.63 -23.85
N GLU A 110 -4.49 -7.91 -23.10
CA GLU A 110 -4.91 -7.12 -21.94
C GLU A 110 -3.86 -7.17 -20.83
N LEU A 111 -3.33 -8.36 -20.52
CA LEU A 111 -2.27 -8.52 -19.52
C LEU A 111 -1.02 -7.72 -19.88
N ALA A 112 -0.60 -7.76 -21.15
CA ALA A 112 0.52 -6.93 -21.64
C ALA A 112 0.21 -5.44 -21.51
N GLY A 113 -1.05 -5.04 -21.75
CA GLY A 113 -1.54 -3.68 -21.51
C GLY A 113 -1.41 -3.23 -20.07
N PHE A 114 -1.82 -4.05 -19.10
CA PHE A 114 -1.71 -3.74 -17.68
C PHE A 114 -0.25 -3.61 -17.22
N LEU A 115 0.66 -4.47 -17.73
CA LEU A 115 2.10 -4.34 -17.45
C LEU A 115 2.66 -3.03 -18.01
N ALA A 116 2.30 -2.67 -19.22
CA ALA A 116 2.70 -1.41 -19.84
C ALA A 116 2.12 -0.20 -19.09
N GLU A 117 0.86 -0.27 -18.66
CA GLU A 117 0.23 0.76 -17.84
C GLU A 117 0.92 0.93 -16.49
N ALA A 118 1.39 -0.16 -15.88
CA ALA A 118 2.21 -0.15 -14.68
C ALA A 118 3.67 0.28 -14.93
N GLY A 119 4.03 0.67 -16.16
CA GLY A 119 5.35 1.18 -16.52
C GLY A 119 6.41 0.10 -16.71
N LEU A 120 6.04 -1.18 -16.85
CA LEU A 120 6.98 -2.23 -17.24
C LEU A 120 7.21 -2.15 -18.76
N ALA A 121 8.48 -2.09 -19.17
CA ALA A 121 8.80 -2.05 -20.60
C ALA A 121 8.31 -3.33 -21.30
N ARG A 122 7.74 -3.18 -22.49
CA ARG A 122 7.19 -4.30 -23.26
C ARG A 122 8.20 -5.43 -23.47
N ALA A 123 9.47 -5.08 -23.71
CA ALA A 123 10.57 -6.04 -23.87
C ALA A 123 10.88 -6.85 -22.62
N ASP A 124 10.40 -6.41 -21.45
CA ASP A 124 10.63 -7.09 -20.18
C ASP A 124 9.47 -8.02 -19.80
N ALA A 125 8.27 -7.83 -20.36
CA ALA A 125 7.08 -8.60 -20.02
C ALA A 125 7.28 -10.13 -20.18
N ASP A 126 8.01 -10.56 -21.21
CA ASP A 126 8.31 -11.95 -21.53
C ASP A 126 9.64 -12.46 -20.90
N LYS A 127 10.35 -11.63 -20.11
CA LYS A 127 11.53 -12.06 -19.37
C LYS A 127 11.12 -12.73 -18.05
N ARG A 128 11.87 -13.76 -17.64
CA ARG A 128 11.66 -14.42 -16.33
C ARG A 128 11.90 -13.44 -15.19
N VAL A 129 11.01 -13.46 -14.20
CA VAL A 129 11.04 -12.58 -13.03
C VAL A 129 12.31 -12.77 -12.18
N GLY A 130 12.98 -13.92 -12.28
CA GLY A 130 14.28 -14.14 -11.65
C GLY A 130 15.33 -13.08 -12.03
N ALA A 131 15.22 -12.46 -13.22
CA ALA A 131 16.11 -11.40 -13.70
C ALA A 131 15.58 -9.97 -13.40
N TYR A 132 14.43 -9.83 -12.74
CA TYR A 132 13.83 -8.53 -12.48
C TYR A 132 14.52 -7.79 -11.33
N SER A 133 14.71 -6.48 -11.50
CA SER A 133 15.02 -5.58 -10.39
C SER A 133 13.84 -5.51 -9.39
N LYS A 134 14.07 -4.96 -8.20
CA LYS A 134 13.01 -4.72 -7.22
C LYS A 134 11.89 -3.85 -7.83
N GLY A 135 12.25 -2.76 -8.52
CA GLY A 135 11.29 -1.86 -9.18
C GLY A 135 10.47 -2.56 -10.26
N MET A 136 11.05 -3.47 -11.04
CA MET A 136 10.28 -4.24 -12.02
C MET A 136 9.25 -5.17 -11.34
N ARG A 137 9.61 -5.80 -10.22
CA ARG A 137 8.64 -6.60 -9.44
C ARG A 137 7.53 -5.75 -8.84
N GLN A 138 7.84 -4.55 -8.35
CA GLN A 138 6.84 -3.59 -7.87
C GLN A 138 5.85 -3.19 -9.00
N LYS A 139 6.34 -2.98 -10.23
CA LYS A 139 5.48 -2.70 -11.39
C LYS A 139 4.51 -3.86 -11.69
N VAL A 140 4.94 -5.11 -11.54
CA VAL A 140 4.01 -6.26 -11.66
C VAL A 140 2.96 -6.23 -10.55
N GLY A 141 3.33 -5.88 -9.31
CA GLY A 141 2.38 -5.69 -8.20
C GLY A 141 1.32 -4.61 -8.51
N ILE A 142 1.74 -3.49 -9.11
CA ILE A 142 0.82 -2.44 -9.59
C ILE A 142 -0.06 -2.98 -10.74
N ALA A 143 0.50 -3.74 -11.69
CA ALA A 143 -0.29 -4.32 -12.79
C ALA A 143 -1.38 -5.27 -12.28
N ILE A 144 -1.10 -6.06 -11.23
CA ILE A 144 -2.10 -6.89 -10.55
C ILE A 144 -3.22 -6.02 -9.95
N ALA A 145 -2.89 -4.90 -9.33
CA ALA A 145 -3.88 -3.97 -8.76
C ALA A 145 -4.76 -3.35 -9.86
N ILE A 146 -4.17 -2.97 -10.99
CA ILE A 146 -4.87 -2.41 -12.16
C ILE A 146 -5.81 -3.46 -12.76
N ALA A 147 -5.31 -4.65 -13.09
CA ALA A 147 -6.09 -5.74 -13.68
C ALA A 147 -7.27 -6.15 -12.79
N LYS A 148 -7.07 -6.16 -11.49
CA LYS A 148 -8.09 -6.44 -10.47
C LYS A 148 -9.09 -5.28 -10.29
N LYS A 149 -8.83 -4.10 -10.88
CA LYS A 149 -9.60 -2.88 -10.66
C LYS A 149 -9.76 -2.58 -9.17
N ALA A 150 -8.66 -2.72 -8.43
CA ALA A 150 -8.66 -2.55 -6.98
C ALA A 150 -9.08 -1.10 -6.61
N ARG A 151 -10.05 -0.99 -5.69
CA ARG A 151 -10.55 0.30 -5.18
C ARG A 151 -9.78 0.78 -3.95
N ALA A 152 -9.05 -0.13 -3.30
CA ALA A 152 -8.17 0.15 -2.18
C ALA A 152 -6.80 -0.49 -2.41
N LEU A 153 -5.73 0.24 -2.09
CA LEU A 153 -4.36 -0.28 -2.11
C LEU A 153 -3.74 -0.13 -0.73
N LEU A 154 -3.13 -1.20 -0.25
CA LEU A 154 -2.29 -1.20 0.94
C LEU A 154 -0.84 -1.44 0.51
N LEU A 155 0.07 -0.58 0.94
CA LEU A 155 1.48 -0.64 0.56
C LEU A 155 2.35 -0.58 1.82
N ASP A 156 3.26 -1.53 1.97
CA ASP A 156 4.21 -1.57 3.08
C ASP A 156 5.62 -1.32 2.56
N GLU A 157 6.20 -0.15 2.89
CA GLU A 157 7.53 0.31 2.47
C GLU A 157 7.82 0.11 0.96
N PRO A 158 6.91 0.51 0.06
CA PRO A 158 6.97 0.08 -1.35
C PRO A 158 8.15 0.66 -2.12
N THR A 159 8.72 1.78 -1.67
CA THR A 159 9.85 2.46 -2.32
C THR A 159 11.19 2.18 -1.65
N SER A 160 11.20 1.43 -0.52
CA SER A 160 12.43 1.04 0.18
C SER A 160 13.40 0.34 -0.78
N GLY A 161 14.66 0.79 -0.84
CA GLY A 161 15.70 0.20 -1.69
C GLY A 161 15.50 0.33 -3.20
N LEU A 162 14.59 1.17 -3.65
CA LEU A 162 14.50 1.60 -5.05
C LEU A 162 15.46 2.76 -5.31
N ASP A 163 16.01 2.83 -6.51
CA ASP A 163 16.71 4.04 -6.95
C ASP A 163 15.74 5.23 -7.10
N PRO A 164 16.28 6.48 -7.12
CA PRO A 164 15.42 7.68 -7.18
C PRO A 164 14.49 7.71 -8.38
N LYS A 165 14.91 7.21 -9.55
CA LYS A 165 14.09 7.18 -10.76
C LYS A 165 12.93 6.21 -10.61
N ALA A 166 13.20 4.97 -10.18
CA ALA A 166 12.17 3.96 -9.95
C ALA A 166 11.17 4.41 -8.88
N SER A 167 11.64 5.07 -7.81
CA SER A 167 10.79 5.64 -6.77
C SER A 167 9.86 6.73 -7.30
N ASN A 168 10.36 7.63 -8.17
CA ASN A 168 9.55 8.67 -8.80
C ASN A 168 8.50 8.09 -9.74
N GLU A 169 8.88 7.10 -10.57
CA GLU A 169 7.94 6.39 -11.45
C GLU A 169 6.84 5.69 -10.64
N PHE A 170 7.20 5.04 -9.54
CA PHE A 170 6.25 4.38 -8.65
C PHE A 170 5.28 5.39 -8.00
N SER A 171 5.80 6.51 -7.47
CA SER A 171 4.98 7.58 -6.91
C SER A 171 4.00 8.17 -7.93
N ALA A 172 4.46 8.41 -9.18
CA ALA A 172 3.59 8.89 -10.26
C ALA A 172 2.45 7.89 -10.56
N MET A 173 2.74 6.59 -10.50
CA MET A 173 1.74 5.55 -10.70
C MET A 173 0.70 5.53 -9.59
N LEU A 174 1.11 5.67 -8.31
CA LEU A 174 0.17 5.77 -7.18
C LEU A 174 -0.75 6.99 -7.31
N LYS A 175 -0.19 8.15 -7.71
CA LYS A 175 -0.99 9.36 -7.97
C LYS A 175 -2.02 9.14 -9.09
N LYS A 176 -1.65 8.44 -10.17
CA LYS A 176 -2.57 8.08 -11.25
C LYS A 176 -3.70 7.19 -10.76
N LEU A 177 -3.39 6.14 -9.97
CA LEU A 177 -4.40 5.24 -9.41
C LEU A 177 -5.33 5.96 -8.44
N SER A 178 -4.78 6.83 -7.59
CA SER A 178 -5.57 7.67 -6.68
C SER A 178 -6.51 8.60 -7.46
N ALA A 179 -6.00 9.29 -8.49
CA ALA A 179 -6.81 10.15 -9.34
C ALA A 179 -7.94 9.40 -10.06
N SER A 180 -7.78 8.09 -10.29
CA SER A 180 -8.83 7.20 -10.81
C SER A 180 -9.82 6.71 -9.73
N GLY A 181 -9.71 7.21 -8.49
CA GLY A 181 -10.63 6.92 -7.39
C GLY A 181 -10.18 5.83 -6.42
N ALA A 182 -8.96 5.30 -6.54
CA ALA A 182 -8.45 4.36 -5.55
C ALA A 182 -8.09 5.07 -4.23
N ALA A 183 -8.44 4.46 -3.10
CA ALA A 183 -7.98 4.87 -1.76
C ALA A 183 -6.68 4.12 -1.44
N ILE A 184 -5.64 4.83 -1.05
CA ILE A 184 -4.30 4.26 -0.85
C ILE A 184 -3.83 4.51 0.58
N LEU A 185 -3.46 3.44 1.29
CA LEU A 185 -2.73 3.50 2.55
C LEU A 185 -1.30 3.03 2.30
N MET A 186 -0.33 3.90 2.49
CA MET A 186 1.09 3.63 2.31
C MET A 186 1.82 3.79 3.64
N ALA A 187 2.35 2.70 4.19
CA ALA A 187 3.25 2.74 5.33
C ALA A 187 4.68 3.01 4.84
N THR A 188 5.35 3.99 5.43
CA THR A 188 6.74 4.31 5.09
C THR A 188 7.45 5.02 6.24
N HIS A 189 8.78 5.02 6.21
CA HIS A 189 9.62 5.86 7.07
C HIS A 189 10.29 7.00 6.28
N ASP A 190 10.07 7.05 4.95
CA ASP A 190 10.63 8.06 4.05
C ASP A 190 9.73 9.30 4.02
N LEU A 191 10.15 10.34 4.76
CA LEU A 191 9.47 11.64 4.86
C LEU A 191 9.32 12.32 3.50
N PHE A 192 10.38 12.27 2.70
CA PHE A 192 10.38 12.90 1.37
C PHE A 192 9.32 12.24 0.48
N ARG A 193 9.29 10.91 0.43
CA ARG A 193 8.30 10.16 -0.37
C ARG A 193 6.88 10.35 0.13
N ALA A 194 6.70 10.39 1.44
CA ALA A 194 5.38 10.65 2.01
C ALA A 194 4.84 12.03 1.61
N LYS A 195 5.70 13.07 1.67
CA LYS A 195 5.34 14.43 1.27
C LYS A 195 5.05 14.54 -0.23
N GLU A 196 5.91 13.93 -1.07
CA GLU A 196 5.77 13.99 -2.52
C GLU A 196 4.58 13.19 -3.05
N THR A 197 4.23 12.07 -2.41
CA THR A 197 3.24 11.13 -2.94
C THR A 197 1.89 11.26 -2.26
N GLY A 198 1.88 11.49 -0.94
CA GLY A 198 0.67 11.53 -0.13
C GLY A 198 -0.16 12.78 -0.35
N THR A 199 -1.47 12.64 -0.20
CA THR A 199 -2.41 13.76 -0.04
C THR A 199 -2.53 14.16 1.42
N ARG A 200 -2.36 13.18 2.33
CA ARG A 200 -2.35 13.35 3.76
C ARG A 200 -1.29 12.45 4.40
N VAL A 201 -0.66 12.91 5.46
CA VAL A 201 0.31 12.15 6.25
C VAL A 201 -0.19 11.98 7.68
N GLY A 202 0.04 10.80 8.26
CA GLY A 202 -0.18 10.53 9.67
C GLY A 202 1.12 10.08 10.32
N ILE A 203 1.45 10.63 11.47
CA ILE A 203 2.64 10.26 12.26
C ILE A 203 2.25 9.21 13.28
N MET A 204 2.94 8.08 13.24
CA MET A 204 2.70 6.96 14.13
C MET A 204 3.88 6.74 15.08
N LYS A 205 3.62 6.68 16.39
CA LYS A 205 4.60 6.45 17.44
C LYS A 205 4.04 5.47 18.47
N HIS A 206 4.78 4.42 18.80
CA HIS A 206 4.40 3.41 19.81
C HIS A 206 2.95 2.91 19.69
N GLY A 207 2.49 2.64 18.48
CA GLY A 207 1.13 2.16 18.22
C GLY A 207 0.05 3.25 18.25
N HIS A 208 0.38 4.52 18.40
CA HIS A 208 -0.55 5.65 18.36
C HIS A 208 -0.41 6.44 17.06
N LEU A 209 -1.53 6.83 16.46
CA LEU A 209 -1.56 7.89 15.45
C LEU A 209 -1.55 9.23 16.20
N VAL A 210 -0.37 9.86 16.31
CA VAL A 210 -0.17 11.04 17.17
C VAL A 210 -0.51 12.36 16.46
N ALA A 211 -0.45 12.40 15.14
CA ALA A 211 -0.78 13.59 14.36
C ALA A 211 -1.18 13.24 12.94
N THR A 212 -1.94 14.12 12.29
CA THR A 212 -2.35 13.99 10.88
C THR A 212 -2.36 15.36 10.22
N TYR A 213 -1.81 15.46 9.01
CA TYR A 213 -1.70 16.72 8.26
C TYR A 213 -2.02 16.50 6.77
N ALA A 214 -2.62 17.50 6.15
CA ALA A 214 -2.69 17.58 4.69
C ALA A 214 -1.31 17.94 4.13
N THR A 215 -0.85 17.21 3.12
CA THR A 215 0.49 17.47 2.55
C THR A 215 0.57 18.81 1.82
N SER A 216 -0.57 19.33 1.33
CA SER A 216 -0.65 20.64 0.68
C SER A 216 -0.34 21.80 1.62
N GLU A 217 -0.50 21.61 2.93
CA GLU A 217 -0.30 22.65 3.95
C GLU A 217 1.13 22.70 4.51
N LEU A 218 1.97 21.73 4.12
CA LEU A 218 3.31 21.57 4.67
C LEU A 218 4.38 21.66 3.57
N GLY A 219 5.50 22.33 3.87
CA GLY A 219 6.75 22.14 3.13
C GLY A 219 7.49 20.86 3.56
N HIS A 220 8.57 20.50 2.83
CA HIS A 220 9.43 19.35 3.23
C HIS A 220 10.07 19.57 4.61
N ALA A 221 10.62 20.77 4.84
CA ALA A 221 11.24 21.15 6.10
C ALA A 221 10.24 21.16 7.28
N ASP A 222 8.98 21.56 7.01
CA ASP A 222 7.93 21.55 8.02
C ASP A 222 7.59 20.14 8.46
N LEU A 223 7.43 19.22 7.49
CA LEU A 223 7.14 17.81 7.80
C LEU A 223 8.27 17.16 8.60
N GLU A 224 9.54 17.43 8.22
CA GLU A 224 10.70 16.91 8.94
C GLU A 224 10.75 17.45 10.38
N ARG A 225 10.57 18.76 10.57
CA ARG A 225 10.53 19.39 11.89
C ARG A 225 9.43 18.79 12.77
N ILE A 226 8.20 18.72 12.24
CA ILE A 226 7.04 18.14 12.95
C ILE A 226 7.30 16.68 13.30
N TYR A 227 7.85 15.89 12.36
CA TYR A 227 8.17 14.50 12.62
C TYR A 227 9.17 14.36 13.76
N LEU A 228 10.24 15.15 13.76
CA LEU A 228 11.24 15.15 14.83
C LEU A 228 10.66 15.58 16.17
N GLU A 229 9.81 16.63 16.21
CA GLU A 229 9.11 17.07 17.43
C GLU A 229 8.27 15.94 18.05
N HIS A 230 7.59 15.14 17.22
CA HIS A 230 6.83 13.99 17.72
C HIS A 230 7.68 12.78 18.08
N MET A 231 8.91 12.65 17.52
CA MET A 231 9.80 11.52 17.79
C MET A 231 10.75 11.77 18.97
N HIS A 232 11.02 13.04 19.32
CA HIS A 232 11.73 13.36 20.56
C HIS A 232 10.85 13.03 21.78
N ASP A 233 11.37 12.20 22.67
CA ASP A 233 10.85 11.98 24.03
C ASP A 233 11.57 12.89 25.00
#